data_b3e4908d96271d70309005c9b9462d06
#
_entry.id   b3e4908d96271d70309005c9b9462d06
#
_cell.length_a   1.000
_cell.length_b   1.000
_cell.length_c   1.000
_cell.angle_alpha   90.00
_cell.angle_beta   90.00
_cell.angle_gamma   90.00
#
_symmetry.space_group_name_H-M   'P 1'
#
loop_
_entity.id
_entity.type
_entity.pdbx_description
1 polymer ?
#
loop_
_entity_poly.entity_id
_entity_poly.type
_entity_poly.pdbx_seq_one_letter_code
_entity_poly.pdbx_strand_id
1 'polypeptide(L)'
;MLPIYGHGENEYEFSKLTLDKVSEGHLYDIENGTKVGPFDITFLKTVHPVVNYAMRIVERRTGQVLIYTGDTGYFDELTDFAKEADLLLADVYFFKDKAKMPNHLSSIEAGQIAKDAKVKKLILTHLPQFGDLDILLTEAKEAAGDTVITDLAVPHKKWQL
;
A
#
# COMPACT_ATOMS: atom_id res chain seq x y z
N MET A 1 -9.88 22.72 11.10
CA MET A 1 -9.40 22.38 9.75
C MET A 1 -9.00 20.90 9.73
N LEU A 2 -9.17 20.23 8.60
CA LEU A 2 -8.76 18.82 8.43
C LEU A 2 -7.25 18.76 8.22
N PRO A 3 -6.47 18.06 9.07
CA PRO A 3 -5.04 17.88 8.81
C PRO A 3 -4.85 16.88 7.67
N ILE A 4 -4.06 17.25 6.66
CA ILE A 4 -3.68 16.39 5.54
C ILE A 4 -2.17 16.27 5.52
N TYR A 5 -1.68 15.03 5.51
CA TYR A 5 -0.24 14.75 5.55
C TYR A 5 0.29 14.38 4.17
N GLY A 6 1.48 14.86 3.84
CA GLY A 6 2.14 14.56 2.58
C GLY A 6 3.66 14.71 2.65
N HIS A 7 4.38 14.17 1.65
CA HIS A 7 5.80 14.42 1.50
C HIS A 7 6.07 15.79 0.88
N GLY A 8 7.21 16.39 1.20
CA GLY A 8 7.59 17.74 0.73
C GLY A 8 8.46 17.75 -0.52
N GLU A 9 8.71 16.63 -1.17
CA GLU A 9 9.62 16.54 -2.32
C GLU A 9 9.13 17.31 -3.56
N ASN A 10 7.84 17.64 -3.62
CA ASN A 10 7.25 18.53 -4.61
C ASN A 10 6.46 19.64 -3.90
N GLU A 11 7.07 20.82 -3.77
CA GLU A 11 6.47 21.96 -3.05
C GLU A 11 5.13 22.40 -3.66
N TYR A 12 4.99 22.37 -4.98
CA TYR A 12 3.76 22.74 -5.65
C TYR A 12 2.61 21.78 -5.32
N GLU A 13 2.86 20.47 -5.38
CA GLU A 13 1.85 19.48 -5.03
C GLU A 13 1.52 19.52 -3.54
N PHE A 14 2.54 19.69 -2.68
CA PHE A 14 2.33 19.82 -1.24
C PHE A 14 1.48 21.05 -0.90
N SER A 15 1.69 22.18 -1.57
CA SER A 15 0.92 23.41 -1.32
C SER A 15 -0.58 23.22 -1.53
N LYS A 16 -0.99 22.30 -2.40
CA LYS A 16 -2.41 21.99 -2.66
C LYS A 16 -3.12 21.28 -1.50
N LEU A 17 -2.37 20.76 -0.52
CA LEU A 17 -2.97 20.13 0.66
C LEU A 17 -3.57 21.15 1.61
N THR A 18 -3.19 22.43 1.49
CA THR A 18 -3.75 23.52 2.30
C THR A 18 -4.81 24.28 1.52
N LEU A 19 -6.04 24.22 2.00
CA LEU A 19 -7.18 24.95 1.47
C LEU A 19 -7.78 25.83 2.57
N ASP A 20 -7.96 27.13 2.28
CA ASP A 20 -8.47 28.10 3.26
C ASP A 20 -9.75 27.58 3.94
N LYS A 21 -9.76 27.60 5.27
CA LYS A 21 -10.86 27.15 6.15
C LYS A 21 -11.30 25.69 5.99
N VAL A 22 -10.61 24.88 5.18
CA VAL A 22 -10.94 23.47 4.91
C VAL A 22 -9.87 22.52 5.45
N SER A 23 -8.64 22.66 4.95
CA SER A 23 -7.55 21.75 5.29
C SER A 23 -6.23 22.46 5.52
N GLU A 24 -5.34 21.80 6.25
CA GLU A 24 -3.97 22.23 6.51
C GLU A 24 -3.01 21.11 6.18
N GLY A 25 -2.01 21.42 5.32
CA GLY A 25 -0.97 20.47 4.93
C GLY A 25 0.11 20.33 6.00
N HIS A 26 0.44 19.10 6.36
CA HIS A 26 1.50 18.73 7.28
C HIS A 26 2.52 17.83 6.59
N LEU A 27 3.80 18.08 6.80
CA LEU A 27 4.86 17.25 6.24
C LEU A 27 4.96 15.90 6.98
N TYR A 28 5.18 14.82 6.22
CA TYR A 28 5.70 13.59 6.79
C TYR A 28 7.13 13.80 7.30
N ASP A 29 7.45 13.27 8.47
CA ASP A 29 8.83 12.99 8.86
C ASP A 29 9.20 11.60 8.30
N ILE A 30 9.82 11.61 7.11
CA ILE A 30 10.12 10.37 6.38
C ILE A 30 11.25 9.60 7.06
N GLU A 31 12.23 10.29 7.67
CA GLU A 31 13.39 9.66 8.28
C GLU A 31 13.07 9.03 9.64
N ASN A 32 12.32 9.74 10.48
CA ASN A 32 12.03 9.30 11.86
C ASN A 32 10.64 8.72 12.03
N GLY A 33 9.81 8.78 10.99
CA GLY A 33 8.40 8.41 11.03
C GLY A 33 7.50 9.51 11.55
N THR A 34 6.22 9.43 11.21
CA THR A 34 5.19 10.41 11.55
C THR A 34 4.17 9.80 12.50
N LYS A 35 3.78 10.55 13.53
CA LYS A 35 2.71 10.15 14.45
C LYS A 35 1.42 10.88 14.13
N VAL A 36 0.36 10.13 13.86
CA VAL A 36 -0.96 10.68 13.57
C VAL A 36 -2.00 9.99 14.47
N GLY A 37 -2.56 10.72 15.42
CA GLY A 37 -3.49 10.15 16.41
C GLY A 37 -2.91 8.92 17.11
N PRO A 38 -3.55 7.73 17.06
CA PRO A 38 -3.07 6.51 17.68
C PRO A 38 -2.04 5.75 16.81
N PHE A 39 -1.66 6.26 15.65
CA PHE A 39 -0.84 5.56 14.67
C PHE A 39 0.61 6.07 14.65
N ASP A 40 1.55 5.13 14.60
CA ASP A 40 2.95 5.37 14.23
C ASP A 40 3.12 4.93 12.77
N ILE A 41 3.65 5.83 11.93
CA ILE A 41 3.75 5.61 10.48
C ILE A 41 5.21 5.74 10.06
N THR A 42 5.73 4.71 9.41
CA THR A 42 7.04 4.74 8.75
C THR A 42 6.89 4.60 7.25
N PHE A 43 7.91 5.02 6.51
CA PHE A 43 7.83 5.19 5.07
C PHE A 43 8.95 4.43 4.36
N LEU A 44 8.65 3.91 3.17
CA LEU A 44 9.62 3.32 2.26
C LEU A 44 9.39 3.92 0.88
N LYS A 45 10.43 4.52 0.28
CA LYS A 45 10.32 5.10 -1.07
C LYS A 45 10.03 4.01 -2.07
N THR A 46 9.04 4.23 -2.95
CA THR A 46 8.59 3.26 -3.93
C THR A 46 9.33 3.37 -5.26
N VAL A 47 9.20 2.34 -6.08
CA VAL A 47 9.67 2.32 -7.47
C VAL A 47 8.52 2.77 -8.37
N HIS A 48 8.44 4.08 -8.60
CA HIS A 48 7.39 4.69 -9.41
C HIS A 48 7.91 5.99 -10.04
N PRO A 49 7.46 6.38 -11.26
CA PRO A 49 7.91 7.61 -11.93
C PRO A 49 7.61 8.90 -11.17
N VAL A 50 6.50 8.93 -10.43
CA VAL A 50 6.16 10.03 -9.52
C VAL A 50 6.59 9.62 -8.10
N VAL A 51 7.25 10.53 -7.39
CA VAL A 51 7.67 10.29 -6.01
C VAL A 51 6.50 9.87 -5.15
N ASN A 52 6.65 8.73 -4.50
CA ASN A 52 5.61 8.06 -3.73
C ASN A 52 6.26 7.21 -2.63
N TYR A 53 5.52 6.93 -1.58
CA TYR A 53 6.00 6.18 -0.42
C TYR A 53 4.99 5.10 -0.03
N ALA A 54 5.48 3.88 0.17
CA ALA A 54 4.77 2.88 0.94
C ALA A 54 4.73 3.30 2.41
N MET A 55 3.67 2.93 3.10
CA MET A 55 3.44 3.27 4.51
C MET A 55 3.27 2.01 5.33
N ARG A 56 4.02 1.91 6.44
CA ARG A 56 3.78 0.94 7.51
C ARG A 56 3.14 1.66 8.67
N ILE A 57 1.91 1.32 8.96
CA ILE A 57 1.03 1.98 9.94
C ILE A 57 0.81 1.02 11.10
N VAL A 58 1.28 1.39 12.28
CA VAL A 58 1.12 0.60 13.50
C VAL A 58 0.14 1.29 14.43
N GLU A 59 -0.96 0.64 14.81
CA GLU A 59 -1.87 1.12 15.85
C GLU A 59 -1.25 0.81 17.22
N ARG A 60 -0.92 1.86 17.99
CA ARG A 60 -0.13 1.73 19.23
C ARG A 60 -0.79 0.92 20.36
N ARG A 61 -2.10 0.89 20.42
CA ARG A 61 -2.85 0.21 21.48
C ARG A 61 -2.94 -1.29 21.25
N THR A 62 -3.14 -1.71 20.01
CA THR A 62 -3.33 -3.13 19.63
C THR A 62 -2.06 -3.76 19.10
N GLY A 63 -1.13 -2.96 18.58
CA GLY A 63 0.04 -3.42 17.85
C GLY A 63 -0.28 -3.89 16.42
N GLN A 64 -1.53 -3.73 15.95
CA GLN A 64 -1.91 -4.13 14.61
C GLN A 64 -1.17 -3.30 13.56
N VAL A 65 -0.79 -3.98 12.48
CA VAL A 65 0.06 -3.43 11.41
C VAL A 65 -0.68 -3.48 10.08
N LEU A 66 -0.82 -2.30 9.47
CA LEU A 66 -1.30 -2.14 8.11
C LEU A 66 -0.16 -1.64 7.23
N ILE A 67 0.02 -2.25 6.08
CA ILE A 67 0.90 -1.76 5.00
C ILE A 67 0.04 -1.26 3.85
N TYR A 68 0.34 -0.09 3.35
CA TYR A 68 -0.16 0.42 2.08
C TYR A 68 1.04 0.65 1.15
N THR A 69 1.07 -0.02 0.02
CA THR A 69 2.23 0.06 -0.88
C THR A 69 2.37 1.42 -1.59
N GLY A 70 1.26 2.19 -1.72
CA GLY A 70 1.20 3.21 -2.75
C GLY A 70 1.37 2.59 -4.14
N ASP A 71 1.49 3.40 -5.17
CA ASP A 71 1.76 2.93 -6.52
C ASP A 71 3.23 2.53 -6.63
N THR A 72 3.51 1.29 -7.04
CA THR A 72 4.89 0.80 -7.09
C THR A 72 5.05 -0.44 -7.99
N GLY A 73 6.17 -0.51 -8.71
CA GLY A 73 6.68 -1.79 -9.21
C GLY A 73 7.31 -2.64 -8.10
N TYR A 74 7.69 -3.86 -8.46
CA TYR A 74 8.34 -4.78 -7.52
C TYR A 74 9.78 -4.34 -7.19
N PHE A 75 10.15 -4.44 -5.90
CA PHE A 75 11.52 -4.34 -5.39
C PHE A 75 11.63 -5.09 -4.06
N ASP A 76 12.82 -5.60 -3.76
CA ASP A 76 13.02 -6.58 -2.68
C ASP A 76 12.72 -6.01 -1.29
N GLU A 77 13.06 -4.74 -1.05
CA GLU A 77 12.86 -4.07 0.25
C GLU A 77 11.39 -3.96 0.62
N LEU A 78 10.47 -3.99 -0.34
CA LEU A 78 9.04 -3.96 -0.08
C LEU A 78 8.57 -5.21 0.69
N THR A 79 9.16 -6.37 0.40
CA THR A 79 8.86 -7.60 1.12
C THR A 79 9.30 -7.51 2.59
N ASP A 80 10.50 -6.97 2.83
CA ASP A 80 11.00 -6.75 4.19
C ASP A 80 10.16 -5.74 4.97
N PHE A 81 9.74 -4.68 4.29
CA PHE A 81 8.89 -3.63 4.86
C PHE A 81 7.49 -4.14 5.24
N ALA A 82 6.98 -5.12 4.49
CA ALA A 82 5.67 -5.73 4.73
C ALA A 82 5.67 -6.85 5.78
N LYS A 83 6.83 -7.23 6.33
CA LYS A 83 6.95 -8.38 7.24
C LYS A 83 5.92 -8.37 8.36
N GLU A 84 5.24 -9.53 8.50
CA GLU A 84 4.29 -9.86 9.56
C GLU A 84 3.14 -8.85 9.72
N ALA A 85 2.77 -8.15 8.65
CA ALA A 85 1.63 -7.25 8.68
C ALA A 85 0.31 -8.02 8.83
N ASP A 86 -0.63 -7.42 9.56
CA ASP A 86 -2.00 -7.95 9.67
C ASP A 86 -2.76 -7.74 8.36
N LEU A 87 -2.48 -6.63 7.66
CA LEU A 87 -3.07 -6.28 6.39
C LEU A 87 -2.05 -5.63 5.45
N LEU A 88 -1.96 -6.15 4.23
CA LEU A 88 -1.27 -5.53 3.11
C LEU A 88 -2.30 -5.04 2.09
N LEU A 89 -2.38 -3.72 1.89
CA LEU A 89 -3.07 -3.10 0.76
C LEU A 89 -2.05 -2.90 -0.35
N ALA A 90 -2.12 -3.72 -1.40
CA ALA A 90 -1.14 -3.71 -2.47
C ALA A 90 -1.70 -3.10 -3.75
N ASP A 91 -0.92 -2.22 -4.38
CA ASP A 91 -1.11 -1.78 -5.75
C ASP A 91 -1.02 -2.99 -6.69
N VAL A 92 -2.09 -3.31 -7.44
CA VAL A 92 -2.09 -4.42 -8.40
C VAL A 92 -2.82 -4.00 -9.66
N TYR A 93 -2.05 -3.49 -10.61
CA TYR A 93 -2.59 -3.03 -11.89
C TYR A 93 -2.43 -4.06 -13.01
N PHE A 94 -1.51 -5.04 -12.86
CA PHE A 94 -1.19 -5.99 -13.92
C PHE A 94 -1.54 -7.43 -13.57
N PHE A 95 -1.93 -8.18 -14.59
CA PHE A 95 -2.02 -9.64 -14.54
C PHE A 95 -0.63 -10.27 -14.60
N LYS A 96 -0.51 -11.55 -14.32
CA LYS A 96 0.76 -12.30 -14.25
C LYS A 96 1.64 -12.19 -15.49
N ASP A 97 1.04 -12.03 -16.68
CA ASP A 97 1.78 -11.89 -17.94
C ASP A 97 2.56 -10.58 -18.06
N LYS A 98 2.30 -9.62 -17.17
CA LYS A 98 2.96 -8.33 -17.07
C LYS A 98 3.80 -8.15 -15.81
N ALA A 99 4.25 -9.24 -15.22
CA ALA A 99 5.19 -9.17 -14.10
C ALA A 99 6.47 -8.40 -14.49
N LYS A 100 7.09 -7.74 -13.49
CA LYS A 100 8.28 -6.89 -13.64
C LYS A 100 8.08 -5.59 -14.44
N MET A 101 6.87 -5.09 -14.48
CA MET A 101 6.63 -3.71 -14.95
C MET A 101 7.14 -2.71 -13.89
N PRO A 102 7.76 -1.59 -14.33
CA PRO A 102 8.52 -0.73 -13.41
C PRO A 102 7.68 0.17 -12.51
N ASN A 103 6.37 0.21 -12.70
CA ASN A 103 5.51 1.22 -12.06
C ASN A 103 4.36 0.66 -11.23
N HIS A 104 3.94 -0.58 -11.46
CA HIS A 104 2.88 -1.25 -10.71
C HIS A 104 3.16 -2.74 -10.55
N LEU A 105 2.66 -3.32 -9.46
CA LEU A 105 2.75 -4.75 -9.25
C LEU A 105 1.79 -5.52 -10.17
N SER A 106 2.19 -6.74 -10.48
CA SER A 106 1.29 -7.77 -10.99
C SER A 106 0.64 -8.56 -9.85
N SER A 107 -0.41 -9.30 -10.19
CA SER A 107 -1.12 -10.21 -9.27
C SER A 107 -0.18 -11.18 -8.56
N ILE A 108 0.75 -11.80 -9.30
CA ILE A 108 1.69 -12.77 -8.75
C ILE A 108 2.76 -12.11 -7.86
N GLU A 109 3.23 -10.92 -8.19
CA GLU A 109 4.20 -10.19 -7.37
C GLU A 109 3.61 -9.79 -6.03
N ALA A 110 2.39 -9.25 -6.01
CA ALA A 110 1.69 -8.93 -4.78
C ALA A 110 1.43 -10.18 -3.91
N GLY A 111 1.01 -11.29 -4.54
CA GLY A 111 0.85 -12.58 -3.87
C GLY A 111 2.16 -13.10 -3.27
N GLN A 112 3.25 -13.03 -4.02
CA GLN A 112 4.57 -13.48 -3.56
C GLN A 112 5.10 -12.62 -2.39
N ILE A 113 4.98 -11.28 -2.48
CA ILE A 113 5.31 -10.38 -1.38
C ILE A 113 4.53 -10.76 -0.13
N ALA A 114 3.22 -10.97 -0.25
CA ALA A 114 2.36 -11.31 0.87
C ALA A 114 2.77 -12.63 1.54
N LYS A 115 3.12 -13.64 0.75
CA LYS A 115 3.60 -14.95 1.21
C LYS A 115 4.93 -14.83 1.94
N ASP A 116 5.93 -14.21 1.31
CA ASP A 116 7.30 -14.14 1.83
C ASP A 116 7.38 -13.24 3.06
N ALA A 117 6.60 -12.16 3.09
CA ALA A 117 6.44 -11.28 4.24
C ALA A 117 5.57 -11.89 5.36
N LYS A 118 4.91 -13.03 5.14
CA LYS A 118 4.00 -13.71 6.08
C LYS A 118 2.87 -12.80 6.55
N VAL A 119 2.28 -12.02 5.64
CA VAL A 119 1.15 -11.19 5.98
C VAL A 119 -0.09 -12.05 6.22
N LYS A 120 -1.01 -11.61 7.08
CA LYS A 120 -2.23 -12.38 7.37
C LYS A 120 -3.29 -12.18 6.27
N LYS A 121 -3.37 -10.96 5.74
CA LYS A 121 -4.37 -10.60 4.73
C LYS A 121 -3.78 -9.70 3.65
N LEU A 122 -4.05 -10.04 2.38
CA LEU A 122 -3.70 -9.26 1.19
C LEU A 122 -4.98 -8.72 0.56
N ILE A 123 -5.07 -7.41 0.36
CA ILE A 123 -6.14 -6.77 -0.40
C ILE A 123 -5.53 -6.08 -1.62
N LEU A 124 -5.98 -6.49 -2.81
CA LEU A 124 -5.54 -5.92 -4.07
C LEU A 124 -6.29 -4.60 -4.31
N THR A 125 -5.54 -3.53 -4.50
CA THR A 125 -6.06 -2.17 -4.79
C THR A 125 -5.56 -1.70 -6.15
N HIS A 126 -5.95 -0.49 -6.57
CA HIS A 126 -5.56 0.10 -7.86
C HIS A 126 -5.83 -0.85 -9.04
N LEU A 127 -6.98 -1.51 -9.00
CA LEU A 127 -7.33 -2.59 -9.92
C LEU A 127 -7.43 -2.09 -11.36
N PRO A 128 -7.01 -2.90 -12.35
CA PRO A 128 -7.11 -2.54 -13.75
C PRO A 128 -8.57 -2.34 -14.19
N GLN A 129 -8.77 -1.42 -15.11
CA GLN A 129 -10.09 -1.17 -15.72
C GLN A 129 -10.40 -2.12 -16.89
N PHE A 130 -9.56 -3.11 -17.12
CA PHE A 130 -9.68 -4.10 -18.19
C PHE A 130 -9.36 -5.50 -17.69
N GLY A 131 -9.82 -6.49 -18.40
CA GLY A 131 -9.63 -7.89 -18.03
C GLY A 131 -10.65 -8.38 -17.00
N ASP A 132 -10.48 -9.61 -16.58
CA ASP A 132 -11.34 -10.28 -15.60
C ASP A 132 -10.70 -10.23 -14.21
N LEU A 133 -11.32 -9.53 -13.29
CA LEU A 133 -10.80 -9.37 -11.93
C LEU A 133 -10.83 -10.69 -11.12
N ASP A 134 -11.67 -11.65 -11.48
CA ASP A 134 -11.66 -12.97 -10.84
C ASP A 134 -10.41 -13.76 -11.24
N ILE A 135 -9.91 -13.57 -12.45
CA ILE A 135 -8.61 -14.11 -12.88
C ILE A 135 -7.48 -13.45 -12.09
N LEU A 136 -7.48 -12.12 -11.99
CA LEU A 136 -6.48 -11.36 -11.23
C LEU A 136 -6.42 -11.85 -9.78
N LEU A 137 -7.58 -12.01 -9.14
CA LEU A 137 -7.70 -12.52 -7.78
C LEU A 137 -7.18 -13.95 -7.64
N THR A 138 -7.51 -14.80 -8.60
CA THR A 138 -7.05 -16.21 -8.62
C THR A 138 -5.54 -16.29 -8.70
N GLU A 139 -4.93 -15.54 -9.61
CA GLU A 139 -3.46 -15.47 -9.76
C GLU A 139 -2.77 -15.02 -8.47
N ALA A 140 -3.30 -13.99 -7.81
CA ALA A 140 -2.76 -13.49 -6.55
C ALA A 140 -2.92 -14.52 -5.42
N LYS A 141 -4.06 -15.22 -5.32
CA LYS A 141 -4.31 -16.29 -4.35
C LYS A 141 -3.34 -17.45 -4.53
N GLU A 142 -3.14 -17.91 -5.77
CA GLU A 142 -2.21 -18.99 -6.06
C GLU A 142 -0.77 -18.64 -5.64
N ALA A 143 -0.34 -17.38 -5.90
CA ALA A 143 0.99 -16.92 -5.51
C ALA A 143 1.13 -16.71 -3.99
N ALA A 144 0.09 -16.20 -3.32
CA ALA A 144 0.09 -15.96 -1.89
C ALA A 144 0.02 -17.25 -1.05
N GLY A 145 -0.61 -18.30 -1.61
CA GLY A 145 -0.82 -19.58 -0.92
C GLY A 145 -1.95 -19.53 0.11
N ASP A 146 -2.27 -20.69 0.67
CA ASP A 146 -3.47 -20.90 1.50
C ASP A 146 -3.43 -20.19 2.87
N THR A 147 -2.26 -19.75 3.32
CA THR A 147 -2.10 -19.10 4.62
C THR A 147 -2.43 -17.62 4.61
N VAL A 148 -2.54 -17.01 3.43
CA VAL A 148 -2.83 -15.58 3.25
C VAL A 148 -4.27 -15.41 2.76
N ILE A 149 -5.10 -14.71 3.52
CA ILE A 149 -6.45 -14.35 3.08
C ILE A 149 -6.33 -13.27 2.01
N THR A 150 -6.64 -13.61 0.76
CA THR A 150 -6.50 -12.69 -0.38
C THR A 150 -7.86 -12.29 -0.95
N ASP A 151 -8.06 -10.97 -1.19
CA ASP A 151 -9.31 -10.40 -1.66
C ASP A 151 -9.09 -9.15 -2.52
N LEU A 152 -10.14 -8.67 -3.20
CA LEU A 152 -10.15 -7.42 -3.97
C LEU A 152 -10.69 -6.26 -3.13
N ALA A 153 -10.13 -5.09 -3.31
CA ALA A 153 -10.72 -3.85 -2.81
C ALA A 153 -11.95 -3.50 -3.64
N VAL A 154 -13.13 -3.74 -3.07
CA VAL A 154 -14.41 -3.41 -3.71
C VAL A 154 -15.17 -2.36 -2.89
N PRO A 155 -15.94 -1.48 -3.52
CA PRO A 155 -16.69 -0.44 -2.82
C PRO A 155 -17.56 -1.03 -1.71
N HIS A 156 -17.62 -0.32 -0.59
CA HIS A 156 -18.43 -0.65 0.60
C HIS A 156 -18.08 -1.94 1.35
N LYS A 157 -17.11 -2.72 0.91
CA LYS A 157 -16.62 -3.88 1.66
C LYS A 157 -15.78 -3.41 2.86
N LYS A 158 -16.00 -4.06 4.00
CA LYS A 158 -15.24 -3.80 5.24
C LYS A 158 -14.41 -5.03 5.58
N TRP A 159 -13.17 -4.79 5.98
CA TRP A 159 -12.28 -5.83 6.51
C TRP A 159 -11.93 -5.48 7.96
N GLN A 160 -11.88 -6.51 8.80
CA GLN A 160 -11.37 -6.39 10.16
C GLN A 160 -9.93 -6.89 10.20
N LEU A 161 -9.09 -6.18 10.93
CA LEU A 161 -7.71 -6.57 11.25
C LEU A 161 -7.69 -7.51 12.45
#